data_707aeed54b81b7418032eb46c8243c45
#
_entry.id   707aeed54b81b7418032eb46c8243c45
#
_cell.length_a   1.000
_cell.length_b   1.000
_cell.length_c   1.000
_cell.angle_alpha   90.00
_cell.angle_beta   90.00
_cell.angle_gamma   90.00
#
_symmetry.space_group_name_H-M   'P 1'
#
loop_
_entity.id
_entity.type
_entity.pdbx_description
1 polymer ?
#
loop_
_entity_poly.entity_id
_entity_poly.type
_entity_poly.pdbx_seq_one_letter_code
_entity_poly.pdbx_strand_id
1 'polypeptide(L)'
;MTMSLFRLIVAVLAMTGLVQAQLATSLRLSKIQYLSGEPILATVTITNHAGHDLLFVGEAQRPWLDFVITNAQGESATPTGRSAFGVMKSPAGQTFSRQVDLSSLFQLADPGTYSISATIRMPGPDGETITTTRALATVSPGRPYWTQKVGIGGIAGKTREFRILNFSGDQNSQLYAQVLDGRTGLPVRTFSLGEALLLRKPSVTVDKNQRMHVLFLANPSSWVHCVIDTDGRLVSRAIHKCAAQGDPILMTAPDGTVSVTNSLLYDPKAEAASRAKFRKLSERPAITY
;
A
#
# COMPACT_ATOMS: atom_id res chain seq x y z
N MET A 1 64.68 -23.45 -7.57
CA MET A 1 64.25 -22.15 -6.97
C MET A 1 62.87 -21.66 -7.51
N THR A 2 62.40 -22.12 -8.62
CA THR A 2 61.16 -21.67 -9.29
C THR A 2 59.86 -22.26 -8.68
N MET A 3 59.91 -23.46 -8.08
CA MET A 3 58.74 -24.15 -7.52
C MET A 3 58.25 -23.58 -6.17
N SER A 4 59.16 -22.94 -5.40
CA SER A 4 58.83 -22.32 -4.12
C SER A 4 58.09 -20.98 -4.30
N LEU A 5 58.44 -20.21 -5.34
CA LEU A 5 57.82 -18.94 -5.65
C LEU A 5 56.37 -19.09 -6.14
N PHE A 6 56.10 -20.17 -6.94
CA PHE A 6 54.78 -20.47 -7.44
C PHE A 6 53.79 -20.87 -6.33
N ARG A 7 54.28 -21.64 -5.32
CA ARG A 7 53.46 -21.99 -4.13
C ARG A 7 53.14 -20.78 -3.26
N LEU A 8 54.05 -19.81 -3.15
CA LEU A 8 53.84 -18.58 -2.42
C LEU A 8 52.78 -17.68 -3.11
N ILE A 9 52.81 -17.59 -4.43
CA ILE A 9 51.83 -16.81 -5.22
C ILE A 9 50.45 -17.43 -5.14
N VAL A 10 50.30 -18.76 -5.19
CA VAL A 10 49.02 -19.45 -5.04
C VAL A 10 48.47 -19.27 -3.63
N ALA A 11 49.30 -19.25 -2.59
CA ALA A 11 48.86 -19.02 -1.21
C ALA A 11 48.37 -17.56 -0.99
N VAL A 12 49.01 -16.61 -1.64
CA VAL A 12 48.63 -15.17 -1.56
C VAL A 12 47.34 -14.92 -2.32
N LEU A 13 47.09 -15.58 -3.48
CA LEU A 13 45.82 -15.51 -4.20
C LEU A 13 44.66 -16.18 -3.47
N ALA A 14 44.94 -17.22 -2.66
CA ALA A 14 43.91 -17.87 -1.85
C ALA A 14 43.51 -17.03 -0.60
N MET A 15 44.29 -16.03 -0.23
CA MET A 15 43.99 -15.09 0.86
C MET A 15 43.28 -13.81 0.39
N THR A 16 42.92 -13.67 -0.88
CA THR A 16 41.93 -12.68 -1.30
C THR A 16 40.58 -13.16 -0.77
N GLY A 17 40.43 -13.00 0.55
CA GLY A 17 39.28 -13.42 1.33
C GLY A 17 38.04 -12.86 0.69
N LEU A 18 37.07 -13.72 0.51
CA LEU A 18 35.69 -13.40 0.33
C LEU A 18 35.34 -12.26 1.32
N VAL A 19 35.33 -11.03 0.85
CA VAL A 19 34.68 -9.93 1.57
C VAL A 19 33.19 -10.31 1.58
N GLN A 20 32.82 -11.15 2.53
CA GLN A 20 31.41 -11.42 2.77
C GLN A 20 30.81 -10.09 3.20
N ALA A 21 29.91 -9.56 2.37
CA ALA A 21 29.14 -8.41 2.78
C ALA A 21 28.53 -8.70 4.16
N GLN A 22 28.87 -7.88 5.15
CA GLN A 22 28.40 -8.06 6.54
C GLN A 22 26.87 -8.02 6.63
N LEU A 23 26.22 -7.38 5.65
CA LEU A 23 24.76 -7.39 5.49
C LEU A 23 24.39 -7.74 4.05
N ALA A 24 23.38 -8.59 3.89
CA ALA A 24 22.63 -8.70 2.65
C ALA A 24 21.37 -7.85 2.77
N THR A 25 21.17 -6.93 1.81
CA THR A 25 20.07 -5.97 1.85
C THR A 25 19.26 -6.02 0.55
N SER A 26 17.95 -5.89 0.65
CA SER A 26 17.07 -5.77 -0.50
C SER A 26 15.93 -4.79 -0.26
N LEU A 27 15.44 -4.19 -1.34
CA LEU A 27 14.29 -3.31 -1.35
C LEU A 27 13.25 -3.86 -2.31
N ARG A 28 12.00 -3.93 -1.85
CA ARG A 28 10.84 -4.30 -2.66
C ARG A 28 9.73 -3.28 -2.45
N LEU A 29 9.08 -2.87 -3.54
CA LEU A 29 7.85 -2.09 -3.49
C LEU A 29 6.65 -3.02 -3.53
N SER A 30 5.53 -2.61 -2.91
CA SER A 30 4.28 -3.39 -2.93
C SER A 30 3.72 -3.58 -4.34
N LYS A 31 4.00 -2.64 -5.25
CA LYS A 31 3.65 -2.67 -6.67
C LYS A 31 4.57 -1.75 -7.48
N ILE A 32 4.43 -1.74 -8.80
CA ILE A 32 5.23 -0.89 -9.69
C ILE A 32 4.48 0.40 -10.05
N GLN A 33 3.16 0.31 -10.19
CA GLN A 33 2.31 1.43 -10.60
C GLN A 33 1.42 1.91 -9.46
N TYR A 34 1.40 3.22 -9.25
CA TYR A 34 0.65 3.90 -8.18
C TYR A 34 -0.18 5.04 -8.75
N LEU A 35 -1.24 5.39 -8.05
CA LEU A 35 -1.96 6.63 -8.29
C LEU A 35 -1.38 7.77 -7.44
N SER A 36 -1.48 8.99 -7.95
CA SER A 36 -1.08 10.20 -7.21
C SER A 36 -1.74 10.25 -5.83
N GLY A 37 -0.93 10.42 -4.78
CA GLY A 37 -1.37 10.43 -3.39
C GLY A 37 -1.66 9.05 -2.78
N GLU A 38 -1.41 7.96 -3.51
CA GLU A 38 -1.46 6.60 -2.96
C GLU A 38 -0.19 6.30 -2.15
N PRO A 39 -0.28 5.59 -0.99
CA PRO A 39 0.89 5.19 -0.23
C PRO A 39 1.83 4.30 -1.04
N ILE A 40 3.10 4.68 -1.15
CA ILE A 40 4.16 3.87 -1.78
C ILE A 40 4.84 3.07 -0.68
N LEU A 41 4.39 1.82 -0.52
CA LEU A 41 4.90 0.92 0.52
C LEU A 41 6.15 0.21 0.03
N ALA A 42 7.27 0.45 0.72
CA ALA A 42 8.56 -0.19 0.51
C ALA A 42 8.86 -1.17 1.64
N THR A 43 9.29 -2.36 1.32
CA THR A 43 9.79 -3.35 2.28
C THR A 43 11.31 -3.46 2.12
N VAL A 44 12.03 -3.07 3.15
CA VAL A 44 13.48 -3.26 3.27
C VAL A 44 13.74 -4.52 4.06
N THR A 45 14.48 -5.45 3.48
CA THR A 45 14.91 -6.68 4.14
C THR A 45 16.40 -6.64 4.36
N ILE A 46 16.85 -6.97 5.56
CA ILE A 46 18.25 -6.97 5.98
C ILE A 46 18.56 -8.30 6.63
N THR A 47 19.61 -8.97 6.16
CA THR A 47 20.15 -10.20 6.76
C THR A 47 21.53 -9.90 7.34
N ASN A 48 21.72 -10.19 8.61
CA ASN A 48 22.97 -9.97 9.31
C ASN A 48 23.93 -11.15 9.14
N HIS A 49 24.98 -10.95 8.36
CA HIS A 49 26.06 -11.94 8.15
C HIS A 49 27.36 -11.56 8.91
N ALA A 50 27.33 -10.57 9.78
CA ALA A 50 28.54 -10.07 10.48
C ALA A 50 29.10 -11.04 11.52
N GLY A 51 28.42 -12.14 11.82
CA GLY A 51 28.86 -13.11 12.84
C GLY A 51 28.62 -12.68 14.28
N HIS A 52 28.12 -11.48 14.52
CA HIS A 52 27.78 -10.91 15.83
C HIS A 52 26.50 -10.06 15.75
N ASP A 53 25.90 -9.82 16.91
CA ASP A 53 24.71 -8.97 16.99
C ASP A 53 25.02 -7.52 16.60
N LEU A 54 24.15 -6.92 15.80
CA LEU A 54 24.23 -5.52 15.41
C LEU A 54 23.13 -4.72 16.09
N LEU A 55 23.47 -3.52 16.57
CA LEU A 55 22.53 -2.58 17.15
C LEU A 55 22.49 -1.33 16.28
N PHE A 56 21.43 -1.16 15.51
CA PHE A 56 21.19 0.03 14.71
C PHE A 56 20.54 1.10 15.59
N VAL A 57 21.19 2.25 15.70
CA VAL A 57 20.70 3.40 16.44
C VAL A 57 20.53 4.55 15.46
N GLY A 58 19.29 5.06 15.37
CA GLY A 58 18.97 6.20 14.50
C GLY A 58 18.80 7.47 15.30
N GLU A 59 19.56 8.50 14.95
CA GLU A 59 19.34 9.88 15.38
C GLU A 59 18.54 10.63 14.32
N ALA A 60 17.83 11.69 14.71
CA ALA A 60 16.97 12.45 13.79
C ALA A 60 17.72 12.99 12.55
N GLN A 61 19.01 13.34 12.71
CA GLN A 61 19.86 13.87 11.63
C GLN A 61 20.71 12.79 10.94
N ARG A 62 20.80 11.59 11.52
CA ARG A 62 21.58 10.46 11.01
C ARG A 62 20.79 9.16 11.21
N PRO A 63 19.71 8.93 10.46
CA PRO A 63 18.97 7.69 10.55
C PRO A 63 19.86 6.52 10.10
N TRP A 64 19.69 5.35 10.72
CA TRP A 64 20.36 4.13 10.28
C TRP A 64 19.77 3.57 8.97
N LEU A 65 18.50 3.93 8.68
CA LEU A 65 17.80 3.61 7.43
C LEU A 65 17.32 4.91 6.80
N ASP A 66 17.70 5.13 5.55
CA ASP A 66 17.28 6.27 4.75
C ASP A 66 16.97 5.84 3.32
N PHE A 67 16.39 6.72 2.52
CA PHE A 67 16.03 6.44 1.14
C PHE A 67 16.57 7.52 0.21
N VAL A 68 17.11 7.06 -0.91
CA VAL A 68 17.48 7.92 -2.03
C VAL A 68 16.43 7.72 -3.10
N ILE A 69 15.66 8.79 -3.37
CA ILE A 69 14.56 8.78 -4.34
C ILE A 69 14.81 9.89 -5.35
N THR A 70 14.89 9.53 -6.62
CA THR A 70 15.04 10.48 -7.72
C THR A 70 13.95 10.29 -8.76
N ASN A 71 13.51 11.39 -9.37
CA ASN A 71 12.59 11.36 -10.52
C ASN A 71 13.35 10.99 -11.82
N ALA A 72 12.66 10.94 -12.95
CA ALA A 72 13.23 10.63 -14.26
C ALA A 72 14.27 11.66 -14.74
N GLN A 73 14.26 12.88 -14.21
CA GLN A 73 15.20 13.95 -14.49
C GLN A 73 16.45 13.89 -13.60
N GLY A 74 16.49 12.94 -12.63
CA GLY A 74 17.57 12.80 -11.66
C GLY A 74 17.47 13.75 -10.47
N GLU A 75 16.36 14.48 -10.33
CA GLU A 75 16.12 15.38 -9.21
C GLU A 75 15.66 14.57 -7.98
N SER A 76 16.20 14.91 -6.82
CA SER A 76 15.85 14.26 -5.56
C SER A 76 14.45 14.64 -5.10
N ALA A 77 13.67 13.65 -4.64
CA ALA A 77 12.39 13.89 -4.03
C ALA A 77 12.52 14.70 -2.74
N THR A 78 11.61 15.65 -2.52
CA THR A 78 11.62 16.53 -1.35
C THR A 78 11.21 15.77 -0.10
N PRO A 79 12.06 15.74 0.97
CA PRO A 79 11.68 15.12 2.23
C PRO A 79 10.57 15.90 2.94
N THR A 80 9.69 15.20 3.67
CA THR A 80 8.65 15.82 4.51
C THR A 80 9.12 16.17 5.92
N GLY A 81 10.38 15.83 6.27
CA GLY A 81 10.96 16.05 7.60
C GLY A 81 10.55 15.02 8.66
N ARG A 82 9.88 13.94 8.28
CA ARG A 82 9.46 12.86 9.17
C ARG A 82 10.35 11.65 9.01
N SER A 83 11.50 11.59 9.66
CA SER A 83 12.31 10.37 9.69
C SER A 83 12.73 10.03 11.11
N ALA A 84 12.28 8.89 11.63
CA ALA A 84 12.87 8.26 12.80
C ALA A 84 12.57 6.77 12.77
N PHE A 85 13.59 5.95 12.56
CA PHE A 85 13.44 4.51 12.57
C PHE A 85 13.80 3.87 13.92
N GLY A 86 14.06 4.68 14.95
CA GLY A 86 14.33 4.23 16.31
C GLY A 86 15.55 3.30 16.41
N VAL A 87 15.58 2.53 17.50
CA VAL A 87 16.64 1.53 17.76
C VAL A 87 16.17 0.17 17.27
N MET A 88 17.06 -0.60 16.62
CA MET A 88 16.78 -1.96 16.18
C MET A 88 17.97 -2.88 16.43
N LYS A 89 17.70 -4.01 17.07
CA LYS A 89 18.67 -5.09 17.25
C LYS A 89 18.51 -6.13 16.15
N SER A 90 19.64 -6.50 15.53
CA SER A 90 19.72 -7.55 14.51
C SER A 90 20.69 -8.64 14.99
N PRO A 91 20.19 -9.77 15.53
CA PRO A 91 21.04 -10.89 15.93
C PRO A 91 21.81 -11.47 14.75
N ALA A 92 22.97 -12.08 15.06
CA ALA A 92 23.79 -12.75 14.07
C ALA A 92 23.01 -13.82 13.29
N GLY A 93 23.16 -13.87 11.99
CA GLY A 93 22.51 -14.82 11.09
C GLY A 93 21.00 -14.61 10.88
N GLN A 94 20.39 -13.61 11.51
CA GLN A 94 18.95 -13.36 11.37
C GLN A 94 18.61 -12.38 10.25
N THR A 95 17.43 -12.59 9.67
CA THR A 95 16.82 -11.70 8.68
C THR A 95 15.64 -10.98 9.32
N PHE A 96 15.55 -9.69 9.10
CA PHE A 96 14.37 -8.91 9.44
C PHE A 96 13.89 -8.09 8.25
N SER A 97 12.60 -7.75 8.24
CA SER A 97 12.00 -6.92 7.22
C SER A 97 11.25 -5.76 7.85
N ARG A 98 11.36 -4.58 7.24
CA ARG A 98 10.64 -3.39 7.67
C ARG A 98 9.87 -2.80 6.51
N GLN A 99 8.57 -2.63 6.69
CA GLN A 99 7.72 -1.91 5.74
C GLN A 99 7.67 -0.43 6.11
N VAL A 100 7.83 0.42 5.11
CA VAL A 100 7.85 1.88 5.22
C VAL A 100 6.94 2.47 4.16
N ASP A 101 6.09 3.42 4.54
CA ASP A 101 5.34 4.26 3.61
C ASP A 101 6.22 5.45 3.20
N LEU A 102 6.76 5.39 1.99
CA LEU A 102 7.65 6.42 1.44
C LEU A 102 6.89 7.73 1.20
N SER A 103 5.59 7.68 0.92
CA SER A 103 4.77 8.88 0.73
C SER A 103 4.60 9.69 2.00
N SER A 104 4.82 9.08 3.17
CA SER A 104 4.86 9.80 4.46
C SER A 104 6.19 10.52 4.71
N LEU A 105 7.27 10.08 4.04
CA LEU A 105 8.63 10.59 4.22
C LEU A 105 9.04 11.59 3.13
N PHE A 106 8.47 11.44 1.92
CA PHE A 106 8.81 12.24 0.75
C PHE A 106 7.56 12.70 0.00
N GLN A 107 7.68 13.82 -0.70
CA GLN A 107 6.64 14.30 -1.61
C GLN A 107 6.72 13.50 -2.92
N LEU A 108 5.81 12.51 -3.08
CA LEU A 108 5.77 11.59 -4.21
C LEU A 108 4.41 11.61 -4.93
N ALA A 109 3.67 12.72 -4.82
CA ALA A 109 2.35 12.84 -5.44
C ALA A 109 2.40 13.25 -6.92
N ASP A 110 3.52 13.80 -7.38
CA ASP A 110 3.67 14.26 -8.75
C ASP A 110 3.76 13.06 -9.71
N PRO A 111 3.05 13.12 -10.85
CA PRO A 111 3.10 12.06 -11.85
C PRO A 111 4.52 11.91 -12.44
N GLY A 112 4.96 10.67 -12.56
CA GLY A 112 6.29 10.37 -13.10
C GLY A 112 6.82 9.02 -12.64
N THR A 113 8.03 8.71 -13.07
CA THR A 113 8.75 7.50 -12.62
C THR A 113 9.83 7.90 -11.62
N TYR A 114 9.80 7.23 -10.47
CA TYR A 114 10.77 7.41 -9.39
C TYR A 114 11.68 6.19 -9.30
N SER A 115 12.99 6.45 -9.17
CA SER A 115 14.01 5.46 -8.87
C SER A 115 14.29 5.50 -7.37
N ILE A 116 14.12 4.40 -6.69
CA ILE A 116 14.13 4.30 -5.23
C ILE A 116 15.19 3.29 -4.80
N SER A 117 16.09 3.67 -3.90
CA SER A 117 16.99 2.77 -3.18
C SER A 117 16.99 3.09 -1.69
N ALA A 118 17.24 2.08 -0.87
CA ALA A 118 17.42 2.27 0.56
C ALA A 118 18.91 2.29 0.89
N THR A 119 19.31 3.15 1.81
CA THR A 119 20.65 3.24 2.37
C THR A 119 20.62 2.83 3.83
N ILE A 120 21.43 1.84 4.19
CA ILE A 120 21.56 1.30 5.53
C ILE A 120 22.94 1.64 6.05
N ARG A 121 23.02 2.38 7.15
CA ARG A 121 24.27 2.70 7.83
C ARG A 121 24.58 1.64 8.86
N MET A 122 25.78 1.04 8.73
CA MET A 122 26.28 0.09 9.71
C MET A 122 26.51 0.76 11.07
N PRO A 123 26.30 0.04 12.17
CA PRO A 123 26.69 0.50 13.50
C PRO A 123 28.21 0.70 13.59
N GLY A 124 28.64 1.74 14.30
CA GLY A 124 30.05 2.04 14.54
C GLY A 124 30.43 3.48 14.17
N PRO A 125 31.61 3.96 14.62
CA PRO A 125 32.05 5.35 14.42
C PRO A 125 32.24 5.68 12.93
N ASP A 126 32.77 4.74 12.14
CA ASP A 126 33.02 4.87 10.69
C ASP A 126 31.96 4.16 9.85
N GLY A 127 30.75 4.03 10.38
CA GLY A 127 29.69 3.19 9.85
C GLY A 127 29.54 3.24 8.33
N GLU A 128 30.00 2.18 7.66
CA GLU A 128 29.86 1.98 6.22
C GLU A 128 28.38 2.08 5.82
N THR A 129 28.12 2.66 4.67
CA THR A 129 26.76 2.77 4.14
C THR A 129 26.57 1.76 3.02
N ILE A 130 25.58 0.89 3.20
CA ILE A 130 25.19 -0.14 2.21
C ILE A 130 23.94 0.37 1.50
N THR A 131 23.95 0.33 0.17
CA THR A 131 22.80 0.74 -0.66
C THR A 131 22.19 -0.48 -1.34
N THR A 132 20.86 -0.59 -1.28
CA THR A 132 20.13 -1.66 -1.97
C THR A 132 20.15 -1.45 -3.49
N THR A 133 19.78 -2.51 -4.23
CA THR A 133 19.39 -2.38 -5.64
C THR A 133 18.22 -1.39 -5.79
N ARG A 134 18.14 -0.74 -6.95
CA ARG A 134 17.08 0.23 -7.24
C ARG A 134 15.76 -0.48 -7.55
N ALA A 135 14.67 0.06 -7.03
CA ALA A 135 13.31 -0.27 -7.41
C ALA A 135 12.66 0.91 -8.13
N LEU A 136 11.77 0.65 -9.07
CA LEU A 136 11.08 1.69 -9.83
C LEU A 136 9.61 1.77 -9.39
N ALA A 137 9.12 2.99 -9.17
CA ALA A 137 7.71 3.30 -8.93
C ALA A 137 7.23 4.30 -9.98
N THR A 138 6.16 3.97 -10.69
CA THR A 138 5.51 4.90 -11.63
C THR A 138 4.23 5.45 -11.00
N VAL A 139 4.16 6.76 -10.85
CA VAL A 139 2.99 7.48 -10.32
C VAL A 139 2.20 8.07 -11.47
N SER A 140 0.91 7.77 -11.53
CA SER A 140 -0.04 8.28 -12.52
C SER A 140 -1.05 9.20 -11.85
N PRO A 141 -1.51 10.28 -12.49
CA PRO A 141 -2.59 11.12 -11.95
C PRO A 141 -3.92 10.35 -11.88
N GLY A 142 -4.06 9.26 -12.65
CA GLY A 142 -5.30 8.56 -12.85
C GLY A 142 -6.29 9.36 -13.71
N ARG A 143 -7.33 8.68 -14.20
CA ARG A 143 -8.44 9.33 -14.92
C ARG A 143 -9.70 9.24 -14.07
N PRO A 144 -10.26 10.37 -13.59
CA PRO A 144 -11.47 10.35 -12.80
C PRO A 144 -12.65 9.92 -13.67
N TYR A 145 -13.37 8.96 -13.18
CA TYR A 145 -14.63 8.48 -13.71
C TYR A 145 -15.81 9.31 -13.15
N TRP A 146 -15.66 9.81 -11.91
CA TRP A 146 -16.62 10.66 -11.23
C TRP A 146 -15.90 11.67 -10.35
N THR A 147 -16.41 12.90 -10.27
CA THR A 147 -15.84 13.98 -9.48
C THR A 147 -16.96 14.85 -8.90
N GLN A 148 -16.83 15.23 -7.62
CA GLN A 148 -17.72 16.18 -6.96
C GLN A 148 -16.98 17.00 -5.91
N LYS A 149 -17.19 18.32 -5.91
CA LYS A 149 -16.72 19.21 -4.84
C LYS A 149 -17.78 19.32 -3.75
N VAL A 150 -17.33 19.32 -2.50
CA VAL A 150 -18.16 19.44 -1.30
C VAL A 150 -17.53 20.43 -0.32
N GLY A 151 -18.36 21.09 0.47
CA GLY A 151 -17.91 21.92 1.60
C GLY A 151 -17.46 21.05 2.76
N ILE A 152 -16.60 21.56 3.63
CA ILE A 152 -16.32 20.92 4.91
C ILE A 152 -17.20 21.56 5.97
N GLY A 153 -18.02 20.76 6.64
CA GLY A 153 -18.91 21.24 7.70
C GLY A 153 -18.14 21.99 8.78
N GLY A 154 -18.64 23.15 9.21
CA GLY A 154 -18.07 23.99 10.26
C GLY A 154 -16.87 24.85 9.87
N ILE A 155 -16.36 24.79 8.62
CA ILE A 155 -15.22 25.60 8.17
C ILE A 155 -15.59 26.33 6.87
N ALA A 156 -15.93 27.62 6.99
CA ALA A 156 -16.30 28.43 5.84
C ALA A 156 -15.16 28.51 4.79
N GLY A 157 -15.52 28.33 3.52
CA GLY A 157 -14.58 28.42 2.39
C GLY A 157 -13.64 27.24 2.20
N LYS A 158 -13.63 26.24 3.09
CA LYS A 158 -12.84 25.03 2.93
C LYS A 158 -13.64 23.98 2.18
N THR A 159 -13.07 23.47 1.10
CA THR A 159 -13.72 22.47 0.25
C THR A 159 -12.84 21.24 0.07
N ARG A 160 -13.48 20.12 -0.26
CA ARG A 160 -12.85 18.89 -0.73
C ARG A 160 -13.36 18.57 -2.13
N GLU A 161 -12.53 17.89 -2.89
CA GLU A 161 -12.93 17.30 -4.14
C GLU A 161 -12.81 15.79 -4.03
N PHE A 162 -13.96 15.11 -4.10
CA PHE A 162 -14.03 13.65 -4.19
C PHE A 162 -13.86 13.22 -5.63
N ARG A 163 -13.08 12.20 -5.83
CA ARG A 163 -12.91 11.52 -7.12
C ARG A 163 -13.00 10.02 -6.96
N ILE A 164 -13.63 9.39 -7.93
CA ILE A 164 -13.52 7.94 -8.13
C ILE A 164 -12.70 7.71 -9.39
N LEU A 165 -11.65 6.92 -9.24
CA LEU A 165 -10.71 6.59 -10.30
C LEU A 165 -10.83 5.10 -10.61
N ASN A 166 -10.73 4.76 -11.88
CA ASN A 166 -10.51 3.40 -12.33
C ASN A 166 -9.05 3.25 -12.72
N PHE A 167 -8.40 2.24 -12.20
CA PHE A 167 -7.02 1.93 -12.52
C PHE A 167 -6.90 0.44 -12.85
N SER A 168 -6.52 0.16 -14.09
CA SER A 168 -6.20 -1.20 -14.52
C SER A 168 -4.69 -1.39 -14.34
N GLY A 169 -4.31 -2.09 -13.27
CA GLY A 169 -2.96 -2.59 -13.06
C GLY A 169 -2.71 -3.85 -13.89
N ASP A 170 -1.66 -4.59 -13.53
CA ASP A 170 -1.16 -5.73 -14.33
C ASP A 170 -2.17 -6.89 -14.47
N GLN A 171 -3.21 -7.00 -13.67
CA GLN A 171 -4.13 -8.14 -13.70
C GLN A 171 -5.61 -7.80 -13.64
N ASN A 172 -6.04 -6.81 -12.84
CA ASN A 172 -7.47 -6.52 -12.60
C ASN A 172 -7.76 -5.03 -12.54
N SER A 173 -8.96 -4.65 -12.96
CA SER A 173 -9.46 -3.29 -12.76
C SER A 173 -9.80 -3.05 -11.31
N GLN A 174 -9.17 -2.05 -10.71
CA GLN A 174 -9.42 -1.62 -9.34
C GLN A 174 -10.08 -0.24 -9.31
N LEU A 175 -11.01 -0.08 -8.40
CA LEU A 175 -11.64 1.20 -8.13
C LEU A 175 -10.92 1.88 -6.95
N TYR A 176 -10.63 3.17 -7.11
CA TYR A 176 -9.97 3.98 -6.10
C TYR A 176 -10.85 5.16 -5.69
N ALA A 177 -10.81 5.48 -4.40
CA ALA A 177 -11.26 6.75 -3.89
C ALA A 177 -10.08 7.70 -3.75
N GLN A 178 -10.24 8.93 -4.22
CA GLN A 178 -9.29 10.01 -4.04
C GLN A 178 -10.01 11.22 -3.47
N VAL A 179 -9.46 11.79 -2.42
CA VAL A 179 -9.92 13.05 -1.82
C VAL A 179 -8.82 14.07 -1.98
N LEU A 180 -9.13 15.19 -2.61
CA LEU A 180 -8.22 16.30 -2.81
C LEU A 180 -8.64 17.49 -1.95
N ASP A 181 -7.68 18.33 -1.62
CA ASP A 181 -7.95 19.67 -1.13
C ASP A 181 -8.57 20.50 -2.26
N GLY A 182 -9.77 21.01 -2.04
CA GLY A 182 -10.56 21.68 -3.11
C GLY A 182 -9.98 23.00 -3.59
N ARG A 183 -9.01 23.59 -2.85
CA ARG A 183 -8.32 24.83 -3.20
C ARG A 183 -7.00 24.57 -3.91
N THR A 184 -6.18 23.68 -3.35
CA THR A 184 -4.83 23.41 -3.87
C THR A 184 -4.80 22.30 -4.91
N GLY A 185 -5.83 21.44 -4.95
CA GLY A 185 -5.85 20.24 -5.79
C GLY A 185 -4.90 19.13 -5.31
N LEU A 186 -4.19 19.34 -4.20
CA LEU A 186 -3.27 18.33 -3.66
C LEU A 186 -4.05 17.16 -3.05
N PRO A 187 -3.57 15.92 -3.24
CA PRO A 187 -4.22 14.76 -2.66
C PRO A 187 -4.12 14.78 -1.13
N VAL A 188 -5.28 14.69 -0.48
CA VAL A 188 -5.40 14.45 0.96
C VAL A 188 -5.23 12.96 1.22
N ARG A 189 -5.89 12.14 0.39
CA ARG A 189 -5.78 10.68 0.46
C ARG A 189 -6.23 10.03 -0.84
N THR A 190 -5.50 8.97 -1.23
CA THR A 190 -5.86 8.08 -2.33
C THR A 190 -5.71 6.64 -1.86
N PHE A 191 -6.73 5.79 -2.07
CA PHE A 191 -6.66 4.38 -1.67
C PHE A 191 -7.60 3.52 -2.49
N SER A 192 -7.27 2.23 -2.61
CA SER A 192 -8.09 1.26 -3.32
C SER A 192 -9.36 0.93 -2.55
N LEU A 193 -10.50 0.93 -3.24
CA LEU A 193 -11.76 0.38 -2.77
C LEU A 193 -11.86 -1.13 -3.04
N GLY A 194 -11.00 -1.67 -3.90
CA GLY A 194 -10.92 -3.07 -4.28
C GLY A 194 -11.15 -3.30 -5.76
N GLU A 195 -11.13 -4.57 -6.14
CA GLU A 195 -11.43 -5.01 -7.51
C GLU A 195 -12.86 -4.68 -7.89
N ALA A 196 -13.05 -4.22 -9.12
CA ALA A 196 -14.36 -3.87 -9.64
C ALA A 196 -14.57 -4.49 -11.03
N LEU A 197 -15.72 -5.13 -11.20
CA LEU A 197 -16.20 -5.57 -12.50
C LEU A 197 -16.93 -4.39 -13.18
N LEU A 198 -16.29 -3.80 -14.18
CA LEU A 198 -16.85 -2.63 -14.90
C LEU A 198 -17.99 -2.98 -15.86
N LEU A 199 -18.51 -4.20 -15.80
CA LEU A 199 -19.75 -4.61 -16.49
C LEU A 199 -20.96 -3.79 -16.04
N ARG A 200 -20.91 -3.28 -14.81
CA ARG A 200 -21.87 -2.33 -14.25
C ARG A 200 -21.14 -1.07 -13.82
N LYS A 201 -21.70 0.06 -14.21
CA LYS A 201 -21.19 1.37 -13.83
C LYS A 201 -21.32 1.56 -12.32
N PRO A 202 -20.23 1.87 -11.58
CA PRO A 202 -20.34 2.18 -10.16
C PRO A 202 -21.28 3.36 -9.92
N SER A 203 -22.13 3.28 -8.91
CA SER A 203 -22.98 4.37 -8.46
C SER A 203 -22.26 5.18 -7.39
N VAL A 204 -22.28 6.50 -7.50
CA VAL A 204 -21.62 7.41 -6.55
C VAL A 204 -22.56 8.55 -6.21
N THR A 205 -22.67 8.88 -4.93
CA THR A 205 -23.44 10.03 -4.44
C THR A 205 -22.83 10.57 -3.15
N VAL A 206 -23.26 11.76 -2.72
CA VAL A 206 -22.83 12.39 -1.46
C VAL A 206 -24.03 12.56 -0.56
N ASP A 207 -23.90 12.20 0.74
CA ASP A 207 -24.95 12.36 1.73
C ASP A 207 -25.00 13.78 2.34
N LYS A 208 -25.98 14.04 3.18
CA LYS A 208 -26.14 15.31 3.91
C LYS A 208 -24.95 15.66 4.82
N ASN A 209 -24.18 14.67 5.24
CA ASN A 209 -22.98 14.85 6.07
C ASN A 209 -21.70 15.02 5.23
N GLN A 210 -21.87 15.30 3.92
CA GLN A 210 -20.75 15.44 2.97
C GLN A 210 -19.87 14.19 2.88
N ARG A 211 -20.42 12.97 3.08
CA ARG A 211 -19.71 11.71 2.89
C ARG A 211 -20.02 11.15 1.51
N MET A 212 -18.99 10.66 0.85
CA MET A 212 -19.11 9.97 -0.45
C MET A 212 -19.52 8.52 -0.25
N HIS A 213 -20.61 8.12 -0.89
CA HIS A 213 -21.08 6.75 -0.98
C HIS A 213 -20.75 6.18 -2.35
N VAL A 214 -20.13 5.00 -2.39
CA VAL A 214 -19.73 4.31 -3.62
C VAL A 214 -20.27 2.89 -3.58
N LEU A 215 -21.08 2.52 -4.55
CA LEU A 215 -21.61 1.17 -4.73
C LEU A 215 -21.11 0.61 -6.06
N PHE A 216 -20.41 -0.51 -6.03
CA PHE A 216 -19.83 -1.13 -7.22
C PHE A 216 -19.90 -2.66 -7.18
N LEU A 217 -19.94 -3.27 -8.36
CA LEU A 217 -19.92 -4.72 -8.53
C LEU A 217 -18.48 -5.22 -8.36
N ALA A 218 -18.21 -6.00 -7.30
CA ALA A 218 -16.89 -6.54 -7.01
C ALA A 218 -16.66 -7.91 -7.68
N ASN A 219 -17.71 -8.71 -7.77
CA ASN A 219 -17.73 -9.98 -8.49
C ASN A 219 -19.17 -10.24 -9.00
N PRO A 220 -19.41 -11.27 -9.85
CA PRO A 220 -20.72 -11.45 -10.50
C PRO A 220 -21.93 -11.53 -9.57
N SER A 221 -21.73 -11.82 -8.28
CA SER A 221 -22.80 -12.01 -7.30
C SER A 221 -22.73 -11.06 -6.09
N SER A 222 -21.75 -10.16 -6.04
CA SER A 222 -21.52 -9.35 -4.84
C SER A 222 -21.20 -7.90 -5.19
N TRP A 223 -21.89 -6.99 -4.52
CA TRP A 223 -21.70 -5.56 -4.58
C TRP A 223 -21.02 -5.08 -3.32
N VAL A 224 -20.17 -4.08 -3.44
CA VAL A 224 -19.51 -3.44 -2.30
C VAL A 224 -20.00 -2.02 -2.19
N HIS A 225 -20.45 -1.65 -1.00
CA HIS A 225 -20.80 -0.29 -0.62
C HIS A 225 -19.76 0.25 0.32
N CYS A 226 -19.11 1.36 -0.07
CA CYS A 226 -18.14 2.07 0.73
C CYS A 226 -18.65 3.48 1.06
N VAL A 227 -18.38 3.95 2.28
CA VAL A 227 -18.66 5.32 2.72
C VAL A 227 -17.34 5.98 3.12
N ILE A 228 -17.04 7.13 2.54
CA ILE A 228 -15.78 7.86 2.71
C ILE A 228 -16.08 9.28 3.21
N ASP A 229 -15.37 9.73 4.24
CA ASP A 229 -15.51 11.07 4.79
C ASP A 229 -14.65 12.11 4.05
N THR A 230 -14.78 13.38 4.43
CA THR A 230 -14.04 14.51 3.84
C THR A 230 -12.54 14.49 4.13
N ASP A 231 -12.07 13.68 5.08
CA ASP A 231 -10.65 13.44 5.35
C ASP A 231 -10.09 12.23 4.58
N GLY A 232 -10.93 11.60 3.75
CA GLY A 232 -10.57 10.41 2.98
C GLY A 232 -10.49 9.14 3.82
N ARG A 233 -11.16 9.08 4.97
CA ARG A 233 -11.23 7.87 5.79
C ARG A 233 -12.39 6.99 5.31
N LEU A 234 -12.13 5.69 5.21
CA LEU A 234 -13.17 4.70 4.99
C LEU A 234 -13.99 4.55 6.28
N VAL A 235 -15.20 5.12 6.29
CA VAL A 235 -16.11 5.11 7.45
C VAL A 235 -16.78 3.75 7.58
N SER A 236 -17.22 3.18 6.45
CA SER A 236 -17.83 1.85 6.42
C SER A 236 -17.61 1.15 5.09
N ARG A 237 -17.63 -0.18 5.15
CA ARG A 237 -17.61 -1.08 4.00
C ARG A 237 -18.57 -2.22 4.25
N ALA A 238 -19.53 -2.39 3.36
CA ALA A 238 -20.53 -3.46 3.42
C ALA A 238 -20.58 -4.22 2.10
N ILE A 239 -20.91 -5.51 2.18
CA ILE A 239 -21.10 -6.36 1.01
C ILE A 239 -22.60 -6.63 0.88
N HIS A 240 -23.11 -6.52 -0.33
CA HIS A 240 -24.50 -6.72 -0.67
C HIS A 240 -24.65 -7.78 -1.77
N LYS A 241 -25.69 -8.57 -1.69
CA LYS A 241 -26.15 -9.45 -2.78
C LYS A 241 -27.44 -8.88 -3.38
N CYS A 242 -27.73 -9.24 -4.62
CA CYS A 242 -28.98 -8.88 -5.26
C CYS A 242 -30.17 -9.46 -4.47
N ALA A 243 -31.21 -8.66 -4.31
CA ALA A 243 -32.53 -9.14 -3.89
C ALA A 243 -33.32 -9.64 -5.10
N ALA A 244 -34.52 -10.11 -4.86
CA ALA A 244 -35.41 -10.65 -5.92
C ALA A 244 -35.79 -9.62 -7.01
N GLN A 245 -35.65 -8.32 -6.70
CA GLN A 245 -36.05 -7.20 -7.57
C GLN A 245 -34.92 -6.66 -8.46
N GLY A 246 -33.73 -7.25 -8.44
CA GLY A 246 -32.60 -6.86 -9.29
C GLY A 246 -31.36 -6.41 -8.54
N ASP A 247 -30.51 -5.63 -9.23
CA ASP A 247 -29.24 -5.18 -8.70
C ASP A 247 -29.41 -4.17 -7.54
N PRO A 248 -28.48 -4.15 -6.56
CA PRO A 248 -28.42 -3.12 -5.53
C PRO A 248 -28.30 -1.71 -6.12
N ILE A 249 -28.99 -0.73 -5.54
CA ILE A 249 -28.99 0.68 -5.97
C ILE A 249 -28.75 1.59 -4.77
N LEU A 250 -27.99 2.67 -4.98
CA LEU A 250 -27.94 3.79 -4.03
C LEU A 250 -29.19 4.65 -4.17
N MET A 251 -29.90 4.84 -3.07
CA MET A 251 -31.06 5.73 -2.99
C MET A 251 -30.76 6.85 -1.99
N THR A 252 -31.03 8.09 -2.42
CA THR A 252 -30.97 9.25 -1.54
C THR A 252 -32.39 9.62 -1.12
N ALA A 253 -32.66 9.61 0.17
CA ALA A 253 -33.94 10.03 0.75
C ALA A 253 -34.07 11.56 0.73
N PRO A 254 -35.31 12.13 0.88
CA PRO A 254 -35.54 13.58 0.90
C PRO A 254 -34.78 14.32 2.00
N ASP A 255 -34.44 13.64 3.10
CA ASP A 255 -33.63 14.20 4.20
C ASP A 255 -32.14 14.19 3.90
N GLY A 256 -31.70 13.73 2.72
CA GLY A 256 -30.32 13.63 2.29
C GLY A 256 -29.56 12.42 2.86
N THR A 257 -30.23 11.45 3.49
CA THR A 257 -29.61 10.17 3.87
C THR A 257 -29.49 9.27 2.66
N VAL A 258 -28.41 8.45 2.62
CA VAL A 258 -28.16 7.51 1.54
C VAL A 258 -28.22 6.08 2.07
N SER A 259 -28.95 5.23 1.37
CA SER A 259 -29.11 3.81 1.66
C SER A 259 -28.92 2.95 0.40
N VAL A 260 -28.63 1.67 0.59
CA VAL A 260 -28.62 0.67 -0.49
C VAL A 260 -29.95 -0.07 -0.46
N THR A 261 -30.67 -0.01 -1.58
CA THR A 261 -31.94 -0.71 -1.78
C THR A 261 -31.76 -1.90 -2.74
N ASN A 262 -32.78 -2.73 -2.90
CA ASN A 262 -32.75 -3.96 -3.72
C ASN A 262 -31.59 -4.90 -3.34
N SER A 263 -31.27 -4.99 -2.06
CA SER A 263 -30.10 -5.74 -1.62
C SER A 263 -30.33 -6.48 -0.33
N LEU A 264 -29.59 -7.57 -0.18
CA LEU A 264 -29.42 -8.31 1.05
C LEU A 264 -28.01 -8.05 1.58
N LEU A 265 -27.91 -7.58 2.82
CA LEU A 265 -26.61 -7.43 3.47
C LEU A 265 -25.97 -8.81 3.62
N TYR A 266 -24.74 -8.94 3.18
CA TYR A 266 -24.01 -10.21 3.17
C TYR A 266 -22.89 -10.21 4.19
N ASP A 267 -22.98 -11.17 5.12
CA ASP A 267 -21.90 -11.47 6.07
C ASP A 267 -21.22 -12.79 5.68
N PRO A 268 -19.97 -12.74 5.16
CA PRO A 268 -19.22 -13.94 4.77
C PRO A 268 -19.02 -14.93 5.94
N LYS A 269 -18.88 -14.41 7.16
CA LYS A 269 -18.68 -15.24 8.35
C LYS A 269 -19.97 -16.00 8.72
N ALA A 270 -21.10 -15.30 8.69
CA ALA A 270 -22.39 -15.91 8.95
C ALA A 270 -22.74 -16.98 7.90
N GLU A 271 -22.43 -16.74 6.62
CA GLU A 271 -22.65 -17.74 5.56
C GLU A 271 -21.74 -18.96 5.72
N ALA A 272 -20.44 -18.74 6.01
CA ALA A 272 -19.52 -19.85 6.25
C ALA A 272 -19.97 -20.69 7.45
N ALA A 273 -20.45 -20.06 8.52
CA ALA A 273 -21.00 -20.76 9.68
C ALA A 273 -22.27 -21.55 9.36
N SER A 274 -23.16 -20.98 8.53
CA SER A 274 -24.40 -21.70 8.09
C SER A 274 -24.05 -22.89 7.20
N ARG A 275 -23.12 -22.74 6.24
CA ARG A 275 -22.66 -23.85 5.38
C ARG A 275 -22.01 -24.98 6.19
N ALA A 276 -21.25 -24.65 7.24
CA ALA A 276 -20.66 -25.64 8.14
C ALA A 276 -21.74 -26.44 8.90
N LYS A 277 -22.85 -25.80 9.28
CA LYS A 277 -24.01 -26.49 9.89
C LYS A 277 -24.68 -27.45 8.90
N PHE A 278 -24.86 -27.05 7.63
CA PHE A 278 -25.47 -27.91 6.61
C PHE A 278 -24.61 -29.11 6.25
N ARG A 279 -23.31 -29.01 6.23
CA ARG A 279 -22.40 -30.14 6.01
C ARG A 279 -22.51 -31.20 7.09
N LYS A 280 -22.72 -30.83 8.35
CA LYS A 280 -22.93 -31.78 9.45
C LYS A 280 -24.28 -32.50 9.38
N LEU A 281 -25.27 -31.91 8.75
CA LEU A 281 -26.59 -32.54 8.55
C LEU A 281 -26.60 -33.48 7.36
N SER A 282 -25.71 -33.40 6.42
CA SER A 282 -25.60 -34.28 5.24
C SER A 282 -24.71 -35.51 5.47
N GLU A 283 -24.06 -35.64 6.63
CA GLU A 283 -23.45 -36.91 7.05
C GLU A 283 -24.56 -37.87 7.40
N ARG A 284 -24.91 -38.75 6.46
CA ARG A 284 -25.86 -39.86 6.71
C ARG A 284 -25.32 -40.69 7.86
N PRO A 285 -26.12 -41.02 8.88
CA PRO A 285 -25.72 -42.01 9.87
C PRO A 285 -25.39 -43.31 9.14
N ALA A 286 -24.23 -43.89 9.49
CA ALA A 286 -23.84 -45.19 8.96
C ALA A 286 -24.97 -46.18 9.29
N ILE A 287 -25.62 -46.72 8.26
CA ILE A 287 -26.61 -47.79 8.41
C ILE A 287 -25.79 -49.05 8.72
N THR A 288 -25.76 -49.44 10.00
CA THR A 288 -25.20 -50.68 10.45
C THR A 288 -26.27 -51.74 10.19
N TYR A 289 -26.01 -52.71 9.28
CA TYR A 289 -26.82 -53.90 9.06
C TYR A 289 -26.46 -54.95 10.08
#